data_8996e4821a2cf3e5b95f94b38adb8f75
#
_entry.id   8996e4821a2cf3e5b95f94b38adb8f75
#
_cell.length_a   1.000
_cell.length_b   1.000
_cell.length_c   1.000
_cell.angle_alpha   90.00
_cell.angle_beta   90.00
_cell.angle_gamma   90.00
#
_symmetry.space_group_name_H-M   'P 1'
#
loop_
_entity.id
_entity.type
_entity.pdbx_description
1 polymer ?
#
loop_
_entity_poly.entity_id
_entity_poly.type
_entity_poly.pdbx_seq_one_letter_code
_entity_poly.pdbx_strand_id
1 'polypeptide(L)'
;MVRNTARIAAMLKTRLLTIAAGSLLLIGVAVMAQQPERDISHRRHPNLAAAQRLSQQAFDKIVAAQQANEWDMQGHAQKAKDLLDQVNRELREAATAANHH
;
A
#
# COMPACT_ATOMS: atom_id res chain seq x y z
N MET A 1 -0.87 -51.88 -3.97
CA MET A 1 -1.82 -50.94 -4.55
C MET A 1 -2.49 -50.06 -3.50
N VAL A 2 -3.00 -50.64 -2.42
CA VAL A 2 -3.62 -49.88 -1.34
C VAL A 2 -2.66 -48.89 -0.66
N ARG A 3 -1.39 -49.22 -0.59
CA ARG A 3 -0.35 -48.37 0.04
C ARG A 3 -0.11 -47.07 -0.71
N ASN A 4 -0.22 -47.07 -2.04
CA ASN A 4 0.02 -45.88 -2.84
C ASN A 4 -1.10 -44.84 -2.69
N THR A 5 -2.33 -45.30 -2.52
CA THR A 5 -3.46 -44.43 -2.33
C THR A 5 -3.37 -43.68 -1.01
N ALA A 6 -2.93 -44.32 0.07
CA ALA A 6 -2.75 -43.69 1.36
C ALA A 6 -1.64 -42.62 1.34
N ARG A 7 -0.57 -42.89 0.61
CA ARG A 7 0.53 -41.92 0.48
C ARG A 7 0.12 -40.68 -0.29
N ILE A 8 -0.66 -40.84 -1.34
CA ILE A 8 -1.16 -39.72 -2.14
C ILE A 8 -2.08 -38.84 -1.29
N ALA A 9 -2.96 -39.45 -0.49
CA ALA A 9 -3.84 -38.69 0.39
C ALA A 9 -3.07 -37.89 1.46
N ALA A 10 -2.00 -38.46 2.02
CA ALA A 10 -1.15 -37.75 2.98
C ALA A 10 -0.42 -36.59 2.33
N MET A 11 0.05 -36.72 1.11
CA MET A 11 0.69 -35.64 0.37
C MET A 11 -0.27 -34.48 0.06
N LEU A 12 -1.50 -34.79 -0.29
CA LEU A 12 -2.52 -33.79 -0.56
C LEU A 12 -2.85 -32.95 0.68
N LYS A 13 -2.94 -33.58 1.85
CA LYS A 13 -3.15 -32.87 3.12
C LYS A 13 -2.03 -31.90 3.43
N THR A 14 -0.80 -32.27 3.21
CA THR A 14 0.35 -31.42 3.44
C THR A 14 0.34 -30.20 2.51
N ARG A 15 -0.03 -30.39 1.26
CA ARG A 15 -0.12 -29.28 0.29
C ARG A 15 -1.18 -28.26 0.67
N LEU A 16 -2.31 -28.68 1.20
CA LEU A 16 -3.37 -27.80 1.65
C LEU A 16 -2.92 -26.89 2.81
N LEU A 17 -2.13 -27.40 3.72
CA LEU A 17 -1.57 -26.62 4.82
C LEU A 17 -0.59 -25.55 4.31
N THR A 18 0.19 -25.85 3.30
CA THR A 18 1.13 -24.90 2.70
C THR A 18 0.40 -23.72 2.05
N ILE A 19 -0.72 -23.98 1.39
CA ILE A 19 -1.53 -22.93 0.75
C ILE A 19 -2.10 -21.99 1.82
N ALA A 20 -2.56 -22.50 2.94
CA ALA A 20 -3.09 -21.68 4.04
C ALA A 20 -2.02 -20.74 4.62
N ALA A 21 -0.79 -21.19 4.74
CA ALA A 21 0.32 -20.36 5.20
C ALA A 21 0.64 -19.23 4.21
N GLY A 22 0.55 -19.50 2.92
CA GLY A 22 0.74 -18.50 1.87
C GLY A 22 -0.29 -17.37 1.92
N SER A 23 -1.52 -17.68 2.26
CA SER A 23 -2.59 -16.69 2.36
C SER A 23 -2.36 -15.67 3.47
N LEU A 24 -1.77 -16.08 4.59
CA LEU A 24 -1.47 -15.18 5.70
C LEU A 24 -0.39 -14.15 5.35
N LEU A 25 0.56 -14.49 4.49
CA LEU A 25 1.60 -13.57 4.06
C LEU A 25 1.06 -12.44 3.18
N LEU A 26 0.02 -12.69 2.40
CA LEU A 26 -0.61 -11.70 1.54
C LEU A 26 -1.31 -10.59 2.34
N ILE A 27 -1.84 -10.91 3.51
CA ILE A 27 -2.51 -9.93 4.38
C ILE A 27 -1.51 -8.89 4.91
N GLY A 28 -0.29 -9.29 5.22
CA GLY A 28 0.76 -8.39 5.70
C GLY A 28 1.19 -7.34 4.68
N VAL A 29 1.13 -7.66 3.38
CA VAL A 29 1.52 -6.74 2.30
C VAL A 29 0.47 -5.64 2.09
N ALA A 30 -0.80 -5.92 2.32
CA ALA A 30 -1.88 -4.96 2.12
C ALA A 30 -1.82 -3.76 3.07
N VAL A 31 -1.14 -3.89 4.20
CA VAL A 31 -1.04 -2.83 5.23
C VAL A 31 -0.02 -1.75 4.83
N MET A 32 0.85 -2.00 3.85
CA MET A 32 1.95 -1.09 3.52
C MET A 32 1.54 0.12 2.67
N ALA A 33 0.37 0.11 2.05
CA ALA A 33 -0.12 1.21 1.22
C ALA A 33 -1.07 2.09 2.03
N GLN A 34 -0.51 2.94 2.88
CA GLN A 34 -1.30 3.87 3.67
C GLN A 34 -1.53 5.17 2.90
N GLN A 35 -2.74 5.72 3.06
CA GLN A 35 -3.08 7.00 2.51
C GLN A 35 -2.24 8.11 3.18
N PRO A 36 -1.71 9.09 2.43
CA PRO A 36 -0.98 10.21 3.02
C PRO A 36 -1.84 11.00 4.02
N GLU A 37 -1.26 11.33 5.15
CA GLU A 37 -1.93 12.10 6.19
C GLU A 37 -1.97 13.60 5.85
N ARG A 38 -2.97 14.29 6.40
CA ARG A 38 -3.15 15.73 6.23
C ARG A 38 -2.95 16.43 7.57
N ASP A 39 -1.70 16.59 7.95
CA ASP A 39 -1.31 17.11 9.27
C ASP A 39 -0.56 18.45 9.25
N ILE A 40 -0.31 19.01 8.07
CA ILE A 40 0.35 20.32 7.97
C ILE A 40 -0.66 21.45 8.24
N SER A 41 -0.27 22.38 9.10
CA SER A 41 -1.11 23.50 9.47
C SER A 41 -1.40 24.41 8.28
N HIS A 42 -2.66 24.56 7.93
CA HIS A 42 -3.12 25.46 6.88
C HIS A 42 -2.84 26.93 7.22
N ARG A 43 -2.86 27.28 8.48
CA ARG A 43 -2.60 28.66 8.94
C ARG A 43 -1.14 29.04 8.80
N ARG A 44 -0.24 28.13 9.17
CA ARG A 44 1.20 28.41 9.17
C ARG A 44 1.82 28.21 7.79
N HIS A 45 1.38 27.18 7.09
CA HIS A 45 1.97 26.76 5.84
C HIS A 45 0.88 26.45 4.80
N PRO A 46 0.18 27.49 4.30
CA PRO A 46 -0.97 27.26 3.42
C PRO A 46 -0.60 26.54 2.12
N ASN A 47 0.56 26.82 1.54
CA ASN A 47 1.00 26.17 0.31
C ASN A 47 1.44 24.72 0.54
N LEU A 48 2.11 24.45 1.64
CA LEU A 48 2.49 23.08 2.00
C LEU A 48 1.26 22.25 2.36
N ALA A 49 0.31 22.84 3.07
CA ALA A 49 -0.96 22.20 3.38
C ALA A 49 -1.77 21.90 2.11
N ALA A 50 -1.75 22.83 1.14
CA ALA A 50 -2.39 22.61 -0.15
C ALA A 50 -1.71 21.47 -0.93
N ALA A 51 -0.39 21.43 -0.92
CA ALA A 51 0.37 20.35 -1.55
C ALA A 51 0.03 18.99 -0.93
N GLN A 52 -0.10 18.94 0.39
CA GLN A 52 -0.48 17.72 1.10
C GLN A 52 -1.88 17.27 0.71
N ARG A 53 -2.84 18.18 0.62
CA ARG A 53 -4.20 17.89 0.18
C ARG A 53 -4.22 17.36 -1.25
N LEU A 54 -3.47 17.98 -2.15
CA LEU A 54 -3.39 17.55 -3.55
C LEU A 54 -2.76 16.16 -3.67
N SER A 55 -1.75 15.90 -2.87
CA SER A 55 -1.10 14.59 -2.78
C SER A 55 -2.10 13.51 -2.35
N GLN A 56 -2.94 13.80 -1.37
CA GLN A 56 -4.00 12.89 -0.94
C GLN A 56 -5.02 12.65 -2.04
N GLN A 57 -5.45 13.72 -2.73
CA GLN A 57 -6.39 13.59 -3.83
C GLN A 57 -5.82 12.75 -4.97
N ALA A 58 -4.53 12.93 -5.27
CA ALA A 58 -3.84 12.11 -6.27
C ALA A 58 -3.83 10.64 -5.86
N PHE A 59 -3.54 10.35 -4.60
CA PHE A 59 -3.58 8.99 -4.05
C PHE A 59 -4.96 8.37 -4.25
N ASP A 60 -6.02 9.08 -3.89
CA ASP A 60 -7.41 8.60 -4.03
C ASP A 60 -7.76 8.30 -5.49
N LYS A 61 -7.28 9.12 -6.42
CA LYS A 61 -7.50 8.89 -7.85
C LYS A 61 -6.77 7.66 -8.35
N ILE A 62 -5.58 7.39 -7.85
CA ILE A 62 -4.84 6.17 -8.21
C ILE A 62 -5.57 4.93 -7.67
N VAL A 63 -6.08 4.99 -6.45
CA VAL A 63 -6.90 3.90 -5.90
C VAL A 63 -8.14 3.67 -6.78
N ALA A 64 -8.83 4.73 -7.18
CA ALA A 64 -9.98 4.62 -8.06
C ALA A 64 -9.62 4.01 -9.42
N ALA A 65 -8.47 4.39 -9.97
CA ALA A 65 -7.98 3.83 -11.23
C ALA A 65 -7.66 2.33 -11.10
N GLN A 66 -7.05 1.92 -9.98
CA GLN A 66 -6.78 0.51 -9.71
C GLN A 66 -8.07 -0.30 -9.57
N GLN A 67 -9.10 0.26 -8.96
CA GLN A 67 -10.39 -0.40 -8.82
C GLN A 67 -11.14 -0.49 -10.14
N ALA A 68 -11.02 0.52 -11.01
CA ALA A 68 -11.67 0.55 -12.31
C ALA A 68 -10.99 -0.38 -13.33
N ASN A 69 -9.68 -0.54 -13.21
CA ASN A 69 -8.90 -1.43 -14.08
C ASN A 69 -8.54 -2.69 -13.30
N GLU A 70 -8.90 -3.84 -13.83
CA GLU A 70 -8.60 -5.13 -13.22
C GLU A 70 -7.12 -5.52 -13.41
N TRP A 71 -6.36 -4.66 -14.10
CA TRP A 71 -4.94 -4.87 -14.37
C TRP A 71 -4.10 -4.14 -13.33
N ASP A 72 -2.97 -4.73 -12.97
CA ASP A 72 -2.05 -4.15 -12.00
C ASP A 72 -1.25 -2.95 -12.52
N MET A 73 -1.46 -2.58 -13.78
CA MET A 73 -0.72 -1.50 -14.44
C MET A 73 0.79 -1.70 -14.34
N GLN A 74 1.25 -2.95 -14.37
CA GLN A 74 2.65 -3.36 -14.24
C GLN A 74 3.30 -2.88 -12.93
N GLY A 75 2.51 -2.71 -11.87
CA GLY A 75 2.99 -2.23 -10.59
C GLY A 75 3.22 -0.73 -10.51
N HIS A 76 3.04 0.01 -11.59
CA HIS A 76 3.32 1.44 -11.61
C HIS A 76 2.33 2.24 -10.76
N ALA A 77 1.07 1.84 -10.69
CA ALA A 77 0.09 2.50 -9.83
C ALA A 77 0.46 2.37 -8.35
N GLN A 78 0.88 1.19 -7.93
CA GLN A 78 1.36 0.98 -6.56
C GLN A 78 2.60 1.81 -6.27
N LYS A 79 3.54 1.84 -7.20
CA LYS A 79 4.75 2.65 -7.07
C LYS A 79 4.43 4.13 -6.97
N ALA A 80 3.46 4.62 -7.72
CA ALA A 80 3.00 6.00 -7.63
C ALA A 80 2.44 6.34 -6.24
N LYS A 81 1.66 5.44 -5.65
CA LYS A 81 1.17 5.60 -4.28
C LYS A 81 2.31 5.65 -3.27
N ASP A 82 3.30 4.80 -3.41
CA ASP A 82 4.48 4.78 -2.54
C ASP A 82 5.26 6.10 -2.65
N LEU A 83 5.40 6.64 -3.86
CA LEU A 83 6.05 7.93 -4.08
C LEU A 83 5.26 9.08 -3.46
N LEU A 84 3.93 9.06 -3.52
CA LEU A 84 3.10 10.06 -2.86
C LEU A 84 3.25 10.02 -1.35
N ASP A 85 3.42 8.85 -0.77
CA ASP A 85 3.73 8.72 0.65
C ASP A 85 5.07 9.36 0.99
N GLN A 86 6.09 9.16 0.15
CA GLN A 86 7.39 9.85 0.32
C GLN A 86 7.25 11.35 0.17
N VAL A 87 6.49 11.82 -0.82
CA VAL A 87 6.21 13.26 -0.98
C VAL A 87 5.60 13.82 0.30
N ASN A 88 4.65 13.13 0.88
CA ASN A 88 4.01 13.59 2.11
C ASN A 88 4.98 13.69 3.28
N ARG A 89 5.91 12.76 3.41
CA ARG A 89 6.97 12.84 4.42
C ARG A 89 7.85 14.05 4.22
N GLU A 90 8.25 14.32 2.98
CA GLU A 90 9.08 15.49 2.67
C GLU A 90 8.33 16.80 2.90
N LEU A 91 7.03 16.85 2.63
CA LEU A 91 6.22 18.03 2.91
C LEU A 91 6.18 18.33 4.42
N ARG A 92 6.07 17.30 5.25
CA ARG A 92 6.11 17.46 6.71
C ARG A 92 7.48 17.95 7.18
N GLU A 93 8.55 17.41 6.62
CA GLU A 93 9.91 17.87 6.93
C GLU A 93 10.10 19.33 6.52
N ALA A 94 9.59 19.73 5.37
CA ALA A 94 9.64 21.11 4.91
C ALA A 94 8.88 22.04 5.89
N ALA A 95 7.71 21.63 6.34
CA ALA A 95 6.94 22.41 7.31
C ALA A 95 7.69 22.53 8.65
N THR A 96 8.29 21.44 9.11
CA THR A 96 9.09 21.42 10.34
C THR A 96 10.29 22.33 10.23
N ALA A 97 11.02 22.26 9.12
CA ALA A 97 12.17 23.13 8.88
C ALA A 97 11.77 24.62 8.85
N ALA A 98 10.64 24.92 8.21
CA ALA A 98 10.12 26.30 8.15
C ALA A 98 9.72 26.83 9.52
N ASN A 99 9.31 25.98 10.45
CA ASN A 99 8.95 26.38 11.80
C ASN A 99 10.16 26.82 12.65
N HIS A 100 11.37 26.51 12.22
CA HIS A 100 12.60 26.82 12.96
C HIS A 100 13.30 28.09 12.47
N HIS A 101 12.65 28.87 11.62
CA HIS A 101 13.19 30.17 11.16
C HIS A 101 12.51 31.38 11.78
#